data_932ed0b0572be8e9396d8cfb467be41f
#
_entry.id   932ed0b0572be8e9396d8cfb467be41f
#
_cell.length_a   1.000
_cell.length_b   1.000
_cell.length_c   1.000
_cell.angle_alpha   90.00
_cell.angle_beta   90.00
_cell.angle_gamma   90.00
#
_symmetry.space_group_name_H-M   'P 1'
#
loop_
_entity.id
_entity.type
_entity.pdbx_description
1 polymer ?
#
loop_
_entity_poly.entity_id
_entity_poly.type
_entity_poly.pdbx_seq_one_letter_code
_entity_poly.pdbx_strand_id
1 'polypeptide(L)'
;MTLIDAIKTRKSVRTYDGRPLSPEHIAHLEKAIADASEFSAESFITVTYTADGTFSRVPSTYGFIKGVRTFILIAIKSANKAEGCLAAGYACEAAVIRATELGIGTCWLAGTWSKKDFSKVSEIPPGYELSAVITAGYPLERPRLFEKMIRKAIGCNNRRPFNELFFEETWGKPVTAHSPLEAPLEAVRLAPSSTNSQPWRVVIADDKAHFYYKPTTYVMFDMGIALFHFCRVARLRCRLIDDPLHPQAPAPYKYLGSVVVNF
;
A
#
# COMPACT_ATOMS: atom_id res chain seq x y z
N MET A 1 -12.16 -3.75 15.75
CA MET A 1 -11.43 -4.67 14.84
C MET A 1 -9.95 -4.56 15.19
N THR A 2 -9.22 -5.68 15.30
CA THR A 2 -7.77 -5.63 15.51
C THR A 2 -7.03 -5.31 14.20
N LEU A 3 -5.77 -4.87 14.29
CA LEU A 3 -4.91 -4.64 13.11
C LEU A 3 -4.85 -5.89 12.20
N ILE A 4 -4.67 -7.08 12.80
CA ILE A 4 -4.60 -8.34 12.06
C ILE A 4 -5.93 -8.66 11.36
N ASP A 5 -7.07 -8.39 12.03
CA ASP A 5 -8.38 -8.57 11.41
C ASP A 5 -8.58 -7.60 10.24
N ALA A 6 -8.16 -6.34 10.38
CA ALA A 6 -8.22 -5.36 9.31
C ALA A 6 -7.37 -5.80 8.10
N ILE A 7 -6.15 -6.29 8.32
CA ILE A 7 -5.28 -6.83 7.28
C ILE A 7 -5.95 -8.01 6.55
N LYS A 8 -6.55 -8.94 7.28
CA LYS A 8 -7.22 -10.13 6.72
C LYS A 8 -8.49 -9.78 5.95
N THR A 9 -9.26 -8.80 6.40
CA THR A 9 -10.55 -8.42 5.80
C THR A 9 -10.44 -7.38 4.71
N ARG A 10 -9.33 -6.61 4.68
CA ARG A 10 -9.07 -5.58 3.68
C ARG A 10 -9.19 -6.16 2.25
N LYS A 11 -9.95 -5.47 1.43
CA LYS A 11 -10.08 -5.79 0.00
C LYS A 11 -10.18 -4.50 -0.80
N SER A 12 -9.75 -4.53 -2.07
CA SER A 12 -9.99 -3.41 -2.98
C SER A 12 -11.46 -3.29 -3.31
N VAL A 13 -12.07 -2.17 -2.92
CA VAL A 13 -13.47 -1.82 -3.20
C VAL A 13 -13.52 -0.89 -4.41
N ARG A 14 -14.37 -1.20 -5.37
CA ARG A 14 -14.51 -0.45 -6.63
C ARG A 14 -15.91 0.06 -6.89
N THR A 15 -16.84 -0.23 -5.98
CA THR A 15 -18.23 0.22 -6.07
C THR A 15 -18.66 0.78 -4.72
N TYR A 16 -19.03 2.04 -4.72
CA TYR A 16 -19.38 2.83 -3.54
C TYR A 16 -20.81 3.33 -3.64
N ASP A 17 -21.40 3.74 -2.51
CA ASP A 17 -22.80 4.16 -2.39
C ASP A 17 -23.07 5.60 -2.87
N GLY A 18 -22.04 6.36 -3.21
CA GLY A 18 -22.14 7.73 -3.75
C GLY A 18 -22.08 8.83 -2.70
N ARG A 19 -22.04 8.52 -1.42
CA ARG A 19 -21.89 9.53 -0.36
C ARG A 19 -20.40 9.91 -0.21
N PRO A 20 -20.07 11.18 0.02
CA PRO A 20 -18.73 11.60 0.45
C PRO A 20 -18.45 11.04 1.85
N LEU A 21 -17.18 10.84 2.19
CA LEU A 21 -16.80 10.56 3.57
C LEU A 21 -17.11 11.75 4.47
N SER A 22 -17.49 11.47 5.72
CA SER A 22 -17.64 12.51 6.72
C SER A 22 -16.30 13.19 7.05
N PRO A 23 -16.28 14.46 7.47
CA PRO A 23 -15.08 15.15 7.91
C PRO A 23 -14.30 14.39 9.00
N GLU A 24 -15.01 13.73 9.92
CA GLU A 24 -14.42 12.90 10.96
C GLU A 24 -13.65 11.71 10.37
N HIS A 25 -14.24 11.00 9.42
CA HIS A 25 -13.59 9.89 8.74
C HIS A 25 -12.36 10.36 7.94
N ILE A 26 -12.46 11.51 7.27
CA ILE A 26 -11.31 12.11 6.55
C ILE A 26 -10.18 12.40 7.53
N ALA A 27 -10.48 13.07 8.66
CA ALA A 27 -9.48 13.37 9.69
C ALA A 27 -8.80 12.11 10.26
N HIS A 28 -9.54 11.01 10.42
CA HIS A 28 -8.96 9.72 10.82
C HIS A 28 -7.95 9.17 9.79
N LEU A 29 -8.23 9.29 8.49
CA LEU A 29 -7.34 8.83 7.43
C LEU A 29 -6.09 9.72 7.35
N GLU A 30 -6.26 11.03 7.40
CA GLU A 30 -5.15 12.00 7.40
C GLU A 30 -4.23 11.81 8.61
N LYS A 31 -4.82 11.63 9.80
CA LYS A 31 -4.05 11.32 11.00
C LYS A 31 -3.27 10.01 10.87
N ALA A 32 -3.86 8.96 10.30
CA ALA A 32 -3.17 7.70 10.11
C ALA A 32 -1.95 7.84 9.17
N ILE A 33 -2.06 8.66 8.12
CA ILE A 33 -0.92 8.98 7.23
C ILE A 33 0.15 9.74 8.00
N ALA A 34 -0.23 10.78 8.75
CA ALA A 34 0.70 11.60 9.51
C ALA A 34 1.45 10.80 10.59
N ASP A 35 0.74 9.95 11.33
CA ASP A 35 1.32 9.09 12.37
C ASP A 35 2.29 8.03 11.78
N ALA A 36 2.11 7.64 10.51
CA ALA A 36 2.94 6.65 9.83
C ALA A 36 4.04 7.26 8.94
N SER A 37 4.20 8.59 8.92
CA SER A 37 5.22 9.28 8.12
C SER A 37 6.61 9.15 8.76
N GLU A 38 7.13 7.93 8.84
CA GLU A 38 8.46 7.61 9.36
C GLU A 38 9.57 7.85 8.33
N PHE A 39 9.22 7.82 7.06
CA PHE A 39 10.07 8.24 5.95
C PHE A 39 9.85 9.73 5.72
N SER A 40 10.88 10.44 5.25
CA SER A 40 10.84 11.90 5.07
C SER A 40 9.54 12.41 4.42
N ALA A 41 8.77 13.18 5.16
CA ALA A 41 7.55 13.83 4.67
C ALA A 41 7.82 14.80 3.49
N GLU A 42 9.07 15.21 3.29
CA GLU A 42 9.47 16.08 2.20
C GLU A 42 9.55 15.36 0.84
N SER A 43 9.59 14.03 0.83
CA SER A 43 9.72 13.26 -0.41
C SER A 43 8.39 13.02 -1.13
N PHE A 44 7.26 13.22 -0.45
CA PHE A 44 5.92 13.15 -1.04
C PHE A 44 4.93 14.05 -0.29
N ILE A 45 3.78 14.31 -0.92
CA ILE A 45 2.64 14.99 -0.30
C ILE A 45 1.38 14.19 -0.56
N THR A 46 0.40 14.33 0.35
CA THR A 46 -0.97 13.83 0.14
C THR A 46 -1.96 14.99 0.26
N VAL A 47 -2.99 14.91 -0.57
CA VAL A 47 -4.13 15.84 -0.52
C VAL A 47 -5.41 15.01 -0.53
N THR A 48 -6.31 15.24 0.42
CA THR A 48 -7.63 14.62 0.40
C THR A 48 -8.57 15.50 -0.41
N TYR A 49 -9.09 14.95 -1.51
CA TYR A 49 -10.09 15.57 -2.34
C TYR A 49 -11.45 14.91 -2.13
N THR A 50 -12.48 15.72 -1.91
CA THR A 50 -13.84 15.25 -1.80
C THR A 50 -14.74 16.02 -2.76
N ALA A 51 -15.41 15.30 -3.67
CA ALA A 51 -16.44 15.88 -4.51
C ALA A 51 -17.76 15.96 -3.74
N ASP A 52 -18.06 17.11 -3.17
CA ASP A 52 -19.22 17.38 -2.32
C ASP A 52 -20.50 17.77 -3.09
N GLY A 53 -20.42 17.77 -4.42
CA GLY A 53 -21.52 18.22 -5.28
C GLY A 53 -21.39 19.66 -5.76
N THR A 54 -20.47 20.47 -5.20
CA THR A 54 -20.13 21.80 -5.71
C THR A 54 -19.29 21.72 -6.97
N PHE A 55 -18.59 20.60 -7.18
CA PHE A 55 -17.84 20.32 -8.38
C PHE A 55 -18.68 19.54 -9.38
N SER A 56 -18.81 20.04 -10.58
CA SER A 56 -19.64 19.51 -11.65
C SER A 56 -19.22 18.11 -12.13
N ARG A 57 -18.03 17.62 -11.77
CA ARG A 57 -17.50 16.35 -12.25
C ARG A 57 -16.54 15.67 -11.28
N VAL A 58 -16.83 14.42 -10.94
CA VAL A 58 -15.87 13.54 -10.27
C VAL A 58 -14.75 13.17 -11.25
N PRO A 59 -13.45 13.28 -10.87
CA PRO A 59 -12.35 12.92 -11.74
C PRO A 59 -12.44 11.49 -12.27
N SER A 60 -12.05 11.28 -13.51
CA SER A 60 -12.25 10.01 -14.22
C SER A 60 -11.30 8.92 -13.72
N THR A 61 -11.87 7.76 -13.47
CA THR A 61 -11.16 6.49 -13.21
C THR A 61 -11.41 5.47 -14.35
N TYR A 62 -11.70 5.95 -15.55
CA TYR A 62 -11.99 5.15 -16.75
C TYR A 62 -13.03 4.04 -16.54
N GLY A 63 -13.99 4.26 -15.64
CA GLY A 63 -15.05 3.30 -15.32
C GLY A 63 -14.64 2.17 -14.36
N PHE A 64 -13.36 2.07 -13.95
CA PHE A 64 -12.91 1.07 -12.98
C PHE A 64 -13.57 1.25 -11.61
N ILE A 65 -13.75 2.48 -11.18
CA ILE A 65 -14.37 2.84 -9.91
C ILE A 65 -15.72 3.52 -10.17
N LYS A 66 -16.71 3.24 -9.34
CA LYS A 66 -18.02 3.88 -9.41
C LYS A 66 -18.56 4.29 -8.05
N GLY A 67 -19.22 5.46 -8.00
CA GLY A 67 -19.87 5.97 -6.79
C GLY A 67 -18.91 6.58 -5.77
N VAL A 68 -17.60 6.56 -5.99
CA VAL A 68 -16.65 7.19 -5.09
C VAL A 68 -16.72 8.72 -5.17
N ARG A 69 -16.52 9.38 -4.04
CA ARG A 69 -16.44 10.83 -3.96
C ARG A 69 -15.19 11.35 -3.26
N THR A 70 -14.55 10.52 -2.44
CA THR A 70 -13.35 10.92 -1.69
C THR A 70 -12.12 10.19 -2.21
N PHE A 71 -11.02 10.93 -2.36
CA PHE A 71 -9.75 10.45 -2.91
C PHE A 71 -8.59 10.97 -2.07
N ILE A 72 -7.59 10.13 -1.86
CA ILE A 72 -6.27 10.54 -1.36
C ILE A 72 -5.36 10.62 -2.56
N LEU A 73 -4.85 11.82 -2.84
CA LEU A 73 -3.98 12.12 -3.96
C LEU A 73 -2.53 12.10 -3.48
N ILE A 74 -1.69 11.35 -4.16
CA ILE A 74 -0.29 11.15 -3.76
C ILE A 74 0.61 11.77 -4.81
N ALA A 75 1.30 12.86 -4.43
CA ALA A 75 2.30 13.51 -5.26
C ALA A 75 3.70 13.20 -4.74
N ILE A 76 4.61 12.90 -5.65
CA ILE A 76 5.98 12.51 -5.33
C ILE A 76 6.94 13.56 -5.87
N LYS A 77 7.94 13.93 -5.07
CA LYS A 77 9.03 14.81 -5.50
C LYS A 77 9.84 14.13 -6.60
N SER A 78 9.92 14.77 -7.76
CA SER A 78 10.51 14.15 -8.96
C SER A 78 11.99 13.76 -8.77
N ALA A 79 12.74 14.53 -7.98
CA ALA A 79 14.15 14.28 -7.70
C ALA A 79 14.38 12.99 -6.89
N ASN A 80 13.43 12.59 -6.02
CA ASN A 80 13.56 11.46 -5.08
C ASN A 80 12.43 10.45 -5.28
N LYS A 81 12.13 10.13 -6.53
CA LYS A 81 10.92 9.38 -6.89
C LYS A 81 10.81 8.01 -6.23
N ALA A 82 11.90 7.25 -6.18
CA ALA A 82 11.88 5.90 -5.59
C ALA A 82 11.61 5.94 -4.08
N GLU A 83 12.33 6.80 -3.36
CA GLU A 83 12.18 7.02 -1.93
C GLU A 83 10.78 7.56 -1.59
N GLY A 84 10.30 8.55 -2.34
CA GLY A 84 8.97 9.11 -2.16
C GLY A 84 7.85 8.09 -2.39
N CYS A 85 7.97 7.20 -3.40
CA CYS A 85 7.02 6.12 -3.62
C CYS A 85 7.03 5.11 -2.46
N LEU A 86 8.21 4.77 -1.93
CA LEU A 86 8.37 3.88 -0.79
C LEU A 86 7.69 4.48 0.46
N ALA A 87 8.02 5.73 0.79
CA ALA A 87 7.46 6.46 1.91
C ALA A 87 5.92 6.59 1.80
N ALA A 88 5.43 6.97 0.62
CA ALA A 88 4.00 7.09 0.37
C ALA A 88 3.29 5.73 0.45
N GLY A 89 3.90 4.65 -0.05
CA GLY A 89 3.37 3.30 0.10
C GLY A 89 3.17 2.91 1.55
N TYR A 90 4.18 3.17 2.38
CA TYR A 90 4.13 2.92 3.83
C TYR A 90 3.05 3.76 4.53
N ALA A 91 3.12 5.09 4.39
CA ALA A 91 2.25 5.99 5.13
C ALA A 91 0.78 5.90 4.68
N CYS A 92 0.52 5.79 3.38
CA CYS A 92 -0.85 5.73 2.87
C CYS A 92 -1.51 4.36 3.11
N GLU A 93 -0.74 3.27 3.26
CA GLU A 93 -1.31 1.98 3.67
C GLU A 93 -1.85 2.04 5.11
N ALA A 94 -1.28 2.88 5.98
CA ALA A 94 -1.86 3.14 7.30
C ALA A 94 -3.30 3.66 7.20
N ALA A 95 -3.57 4.59 6.28
CA ALA A 95 -4.92 5.08 6.03
C ALA A 95 -5.84 3.98 5.44
N VAL A 96 -5.31 3.12 4.58
CA VAL A 96 -6.06 1.98 3.99
C VAL A 96 -6.49 0.98 5.08
N ILE A 97 -5.60 0.65 5.99
CA ILE A 97 -5.91 -0.23 7.13
C ILE A 97 -6.89 0.48 8.09
N ARG A 98 -6.63 1.75 8.42
CA ARG A 98 -7.55 2.55 9.26
C ARG A 98 -8.95 2.65 8.65
N ALA A 99 -9.05 2.87 7.35
CA ALA A 99 -10.32 2.85 6.62
C ALA A 99 -11.05 1.51 6.80
N THR A 100 -10.32 0.39 6.69
CA THR A 100 -10.90 -0.94 6.88
C THR A 100 -11.45 -1.12 8.28
N GLU A 101 -10.75 -0.66 9.32
CA GLU A 101 -11.23 -0.67 10.71
C GLU A 101 -12.53 0.11 10.90
N LEU A 102 -12.72 1.19 10.13
CA LEU A 102 -13.90 2.06 10.15
C LEU A 102 -15.02 1.60 9.18
N GLY A 103 -14.86 0.44 8.51
CA GLY A 103 -15.85 -0.02 7.53
C GLY A 103 -15.83 0.76 6.20
N ILE A 104 -14.80 1.55 5.96
CA ILE A 104 -14.60 2.32 4.73
C ILE A 104 -13.86 1.45 3.72
N GLY A 105 -14.39 1.40 2.49
CA GLY A 105 -13.75 0.72 1.37
C GLY A 105 -12.69 1.60 0.72
N THR A 106 -11.58 0.97 0.31
CA THR A 106 -10.49 1.66 -0.39
C THR A 106 -10.02 0.88 -1.61
N CYS A 107 -9.36 1.58 -2.55
CA CYS A 107 -8.66 0.96 -3.66
C CYS A 107 -7.47 1.82 -4.09
N TRP A 108 -6.27 1.23 -4.10
CA TRP A 108 -5.10 1.81 -4.73
C TRP A 108 -5.28 1.86 -6.25
N LEU A 109 -4.99 3.00 -6.86
CA LEU A 109 -5.01 3.23 -8.29
C LEU A 109 -3.65 3.75 -8.76
N ALA A 110 -2.91 2.93 -9.47
CA ALA A 110 -1.60 3.30 -10.01
C ALA A 110 -1.69 3.76 -11.48
N GLY A 111 -2.54 3.14 -12.30
CA GLY A 111 -2.65 3.45 -13.73
C GLY A 111 -4.09 3.59 -14.27
N THR A 112 -5.12 3.40 -13.45
CA THR A 112 -6.53 3.40 -13.87
C THR A 112 -7.27 4.68 -13.49
N TRP A 113 -6.62 5.84 -13.70
CA TRP A 113 -7.16 7.16 -13.39
C TRP A 113 -6.62 8.24 -14.33
N SER A 114 -7.39 9.29 -14.55
CA SER A 114 -7.05 10.41 -15.44
C SER A 114 -6.17 11.43 -14.72
N LYS A 115 -4.86 11.42 -15.01
CA LYS A 115 -3.93 12.42 -14.46
C LYS A 115 -4.40 13.85 -14.74
N LYS A 116 -4.91 14.11 -15.94
CA LYS A 116 -5.44 15.42 -16.37
C LYS A 116 -6.63 15.87 -15.51
N ASP A 117 -7.55 14.95 -15.16
CA ASP A 117 -8.73 15.33 -14.38
C ASP A 117 -8.35 15.57 -12.92
N PHE A 118 -7.50 14.72 -12.34
CA PHE A 118 -7.07 14.86 -10.95
C PHE A 118 -6.17 16.09 -10.74
N SER A 119 -5.32 16.46 -11.71
CA SER A 119 -4.50 17.69 -11.63
C SER A 119 -5.33 18.97 -11.63
N LYS A 120 -6.59 18.93 -12.05
CA LYS A 120 -7.49 20.11 -12.00
C LYS A 120 -8.11 20.33 -10.62
N VAL A 121 -8.14 19.31 -9.77
CA VAL A 121 -8.78 19.33 -8.45
C VAL A 121 -7.78 19.32 -7.31
N SER A 122 -6.48 19.39 -7.63
CA SER A 122 -5.41 19.41 -6.63
C SER A 122 -4.32 20.42 -7.01
N GLU A 123 -3.89 21.20 -6.03
CA GLU A 123 -2.73 22.08 -6.15
C GLU A 123 -1.47 21.25 -5.82
N ILE A 124 -0.78 20.79 -6.86
CA ILE A 124 0.49 20.06 -6.70
C ILE A 124 1.63 21.07 -6.77
N PRO A 125 2.49 21.15 -5.74
CA PRO A 125 3.60 22.09 -5.73
C PRO A 125 4.59 21.85 -6.87
N PRO A 126 5.34 22.89 -7.31
CA PRO A 126 6.41 22.73 -8.28
C PRO A 126 7.42 21.66 -7.85
N GLY A 127 7.88 20.83 -8.78
CA GLY A 127 8.83 19.75 -8.51
C GLY A 127 8.18 18.44 -8.03
N TYR A 128 6.86 18.42 -7.81
CA TYR A 128 6.11 17.21 -7.49
C TYR A 128 5.28 16.75 -8.68
N GLU A 129 5.04 15.44 -8.73
CA GLU A 129 4.25 14.80 -9.76
C GLU A 129 3.20 13.88 -9.11
N LEU A 130 1.93 14.06 -9.50
CA LEU A 130 0.87 13.15 -9.07
C LEU A 130 1.14 11.74 -9.59
N SER A 131 1.34 10.78 -8.69
CA SER A 131 1.89 9.46 -8.98
C SER A 131 0.96 8.30 -8.67
N ALA A 132 0.06 8.47 -7.69
CA ALA A 132 -0.97 7.49 -7.34
C ALA A 132 -2.20 8.17 -6.74
N VAL A 133 -3.30 7.43 -6.74
CA VAL A 133 -4.56 7.86 -6.13
C VAL A 133 -5.12 6.69 -5.33
N ILE A 134 -5.67 6.96 -4.15
CA ILE A 134 -6.45 5.98 -3.39
C ILE A 134 -7.90 6.48 -3.36
N THR A 135 -8.83 5.61 -3.73
CA THR A 135 -10.25 5.89 -3.53
C THR A 135 -10.67 5.47 -2.14
N ALA A 136 -11.52 6.27 -1.49
CA ALA A 136 -12.08 5.98 -0.17
C ALA A 136 -13.57 6.33 -0.13
N GLY A 137 -14.38 5.44 0.45
CA GLY A 137 -15.82 5.67 0.51
C GLY A 137 -16.57 4.51 1.16
N TYR A 138 -17.87 4.69 1.33
CA TYR A 138 -18.73 3.65 1.89
C TYR A 138 -19.02 2.59 0.81
N PRO A 139 -18.68 1.30 1.06
CA PRO A 139 -18.88 0.24 0.09
C PRO A 139 -20.37 0.05 -0.21
N LEU A 140 -20.70 -0.20 -1.47
CA LEU A 140 -22.05 -0.66 -1.81
C LEU A 140 -22.18 -2.14 -1.37
N GLU A 141 -23.29 -2.48 -0.71
CA GLU A 141 -23.55 -3.84 -0.21
C GLU A 141 -23.44 -4.91 -1.30
N ARG A 142 -23.90 -4.61 -2.50
CA ARG A 142 -23.83 -5.50 -3.67
C ARG A 142 -22.92 -4.90 -4.73
N PRO A 143 -21.64 -5.33 -4.79
CA PRO A 143 -20.71 -4.85 -5.80
C PRO A 143 -21.17 -5.25 -7.21
N ARG A 144 -20.84 -4.41 -8.20
CA ARG A 144 -21.17 -4.66 -9.62
C ARG A 144 -20.53 -5.97 -10.10
N LEU A 145 -21.17 -6.60 -11.10
CA LEU A 145 -20.63 -7.78 -11.79
C LEU A 145 -19.23 -7.50 -12.36
N PHE A 146 -19.00 -6.31 -12.90
CA PHE A 146 -17.69 -5.86 -13.39
C PHE A 146 -16.60 -5.90 -12.31
N GLU A 147 -16.91 -5.50 -11.09
CA GLU A 147 -15.96 -5.61 -9.98
C GLU A 147 -15.58 -7.05 -9.67
N LYS A 148 -16.58 -7.95 -9.68
CA LYS A 148 -16.34 -9.40 -9.51
C LYS A 148 -15.46 -9.97 -10.62
N MET A 149 -15.66 -9.54 -11.86
CA MET A 149 -14.84 -9.95 -13.02
C MET A 149 -13.39 -9.46 -12.88
N ILE A 150 -13.18 -8.17 -12.54
CA ILE A 150 -11.83 -7.62 -12.32
C ILE A 150 -11.12 -8.37 -11.20
N ARG A 151 -11.79 -8.61 -10.07
CA ARG A 151 -11.21 -9.33 -8.94
C ARG A 151 -10.75 -10.74 -9.35
N LYS A 152 -11.55 -11.43 -10.17
CA LYS A 152 -11.21 -12.75 -10.72
C LYS A 152 -10.02 -12.66 -11.69
N ALA A 153 -10.06 -11.72 -12.62
CA ALA A 153 -9.01 -11.54 -13.63
C ALA A 153 -7.63 -11.21 -13.04
N ILE A 154 -7.60 -10.36 -11.98
CA ILE A 154 -6.36 -10.00 -11.29
C ILE A 154 -5.94 -11.08 -10.28
N GLY A 155 -6.79 -12.08 -10.00
CA GLY A 155 -6.51 -13.08 -8.99
C GLY A 155 -6.38 -12.47 -7.58
N CYS A 156 -7.22 -11.49 -7.24
CA CYS A 156 -7.08 -10.71 -5.98
C CYS A 156 -7.05 -11.54 -4.70
N ASN A 157 -7.57 -12.76 -4.72
CA ASN A 157 -7.56 -13.69 -3.59
C ASN A 157 -6.38 -14.66 -3.62
N ASN A 158 -5.63 -14.70 -4.74
CA ASN A 158 -4.49 -15.59 -4.87
C ASN A 158 -3.30 -14.99 -4.15
N ARG A 159 -2.78 -15.70 -3.17
CA ARG A 159 -1.53 -15.34 -2.51
C ARG A 159 -0.49 -16.41 -2.81
N ARG A 160 0.74 -15.99 -3.05
CA ARG A 160 1.85 -16.92 -3.19
C ARG A 160 2.01 -17.74 -1.92
N PRO A 161 2.45 -18.98 -2.02
CA PRO A 161 2.81 -19.79 -0.85
C PRO A 161 3.83 -19.06 0.03
N PHE A 162 3.70 -19.22 1.35
CA PHE A 162 4.57 -18.56 2.33
C PHE A 162 6.05 -18.89 2.10
N ASN A 163 6.35 -20.14 1.83
CA ASN A 163 7.69 -20.66 1.56
C ASN A 163 8.31 -20.21 0.22
N GLU A 164 7.54 -19.58 -0.67
CA GLU A 164 8.08 -18.94 -1.88
C GLU A 164 8.47 -17.47 -1.64
N LEU A 165 8.00 -16.88 -0.54
CA LEU A 165 8.17 -15.46 -0.24
C LEU A 165 9.21 -15.20 0.84
N PHE A 166 9.33 -16.12 1.81
CA PHE A 166 10.06 -15.87 3.05
C PHE A 166 11.05 -16.99 3.34
N PHE A 167 12.29 -16.58 3.60
CA PHE A 167 13.43 -17.47 3.76
C PHE A 167 14.17 -17.17 5.07
N GLU A 168 14.95 -18.13 5.56
CA GLU A 168 15.73 -18.05 6.78
C GLU A 168 17.19 -18.35 6.46
N GLU A 169 18.12 -17.52 7.01
CA GLU A 169 19.56 -17.55 6.82
C GLU A 169 19.99 -17.31 5.37
N THR A 170 19.48 -18.10 4.43
CA THR A 170 19.87 -18.03 3.03
C THR A 170 18.66 -18.04 2.10
N TRP A 171 18.84 -17.49 0.90
CA TRP A 171 17.82 -17.51 -0.12
C TRP A 171 17.41 -18.96 -0.48
N GLY A 172 16.11 -19.23 -0.46
CA GLY A 172 15.54 -20.52 -0.82
C GLY A 172 15.36 -21.50 0.34
N LYS A 173 15.91 -21.22 1.54
CA LYS A 173 15.61 -21.99 2.75
C LYS A 173 14.36 -21.40 3.41
N PRO A 174 13.20 -22.06 3.39
CA PRO A 174 11.97 -21.51 3.94
C PRO A 174 12.09 -21.20 5.44
N VAL A 175 11.41 -20.15 5.90
CA VAL A 175 11.28 -19.86 7.33
C VAL A 175 10.63 -21.04 8.05
N THR A 176 11.21 -21.44 9.17
CA THR A 176 10.69 -22.54 10.00
C THR A 176 9.34 -22.19 10.64
N ALA A 177 8.50 -23.19 10.84
CA ALA A 177 7.24 -23.03 11.57
C ALA A 177 7.52 -22.52 13.00
N HIS A 178 6.61 -21.67 13.52
CA HIS A 178 6.71 -21.08 14.86
C HIS A 178 7.81 -19.99 15.02
N SER A 179 8.31 -19.43 13.94
CA SER A 179 9.13 -18.21 14.01
C SER A 179 8.35 -17.06 14.68
N PRO A 180 8.97 -16.25 15.55
CA PRO A 180 8.35 -15.03 16.10
C PRO A 180 7.91 -14.06 15.01
N LEU A 181 8.48 -14.18 13.83
CA LEU A 181 8.18 -13.37 12.65
C LEU A 181 7.08 -13.95 11.76
N GLU A 182 6.48 -15.11 12.08
CA GLU A 182 5.44 -15.72 11.26
C GLU A 182 4.27 -14.75 11.03
N ALA A 183 3.76 -14.12 12.08
CA ALA A 183 2.63 -13.18 11.97
C ALA A 183 2.99 -11.89 11.17
N PRO A 184 4.13 -11.21 11.39
CA PRO A 184 4.59 -10.13 10.52
C PRO A 184 4.77 -10.52 9.06
N LEU A 185 5.36 -11.69 8.79
CA LEU A 185 5.57 -12.19 7.42
C LEU A 185 4.24 -12.57 6.75
N GLU A 186 3.30 -13.16 7.49
CA GLU A 186 1.96 -13.42 6.97
C GLU A 186 1.22 -12.11 6.64
N ALA A 187 1.39 -11.07 7.44
CA ALA A 187 0.84 -9.75 7.13
C ALA A 187 1.41 -9.20 5.80
N VAL A 188 2.70 -9.37 5.54
CA VAL A 188 3.33 -9.04 4.25
C VAL A 188 2.70 -9.87 3.12
N ARG A 189 2.50 -11.18 3.32
CA ARG A 189 1.88 -12.06 2.32
C ARG A 189 0.48 -11.60 1.92
N LEU A 190 -0.28 -11.04 2.88
CA LEU A 190 -1.64 -10.53 2.68
C LEU A 190 -1.68 -9.10 2.14
N ALA A 191 -0.57 -8.38 2.14
CA ALA A 191 -0.48 -7.00 1.68
C ALA A 191 -0.97 -6.83 0.23
N PRO A 192 -1.60 -5.71 -0.13
CA PRO A 192 -1.94 -5.43 -1.52
C PRO A 192 -0.69 -5.08 -2.33
N SER A 193 -0.73 -5.38 -3.62
CA SER A 193 0.27 -4.92 -4.58
C SER A 193 -0.35 -4.63 -5.94
N SER A 194 0.33 -3.84 -6.74
CA SER A 194 -0.10 -3.54 -8.11
C SER A 194 -0.28 -4.84 -8.88
N THR A 195 -1.46 -5.01 -9.50
CA THR A 195 -1.87 -6.22 -10.24
C THR A 195 -1.71 -7.54 -9.46
N ASN A 196 -1.69 -7.47 -8.12
CA ASN A 196 -1.41 -8.60 -7.22
C ASN A 196 -0.06 -9.29 -7.50
N SER A 197 0.95 -8.52 -7.90
CA SER A 197 2.27 -9.02 -8.32
C SER A 197 3.07 -9.67 -7.19
N GLN A 198 2.84 -9.24 -5.93
CA GLN A 198 3.55 -9.71 -4.73
C GLN A 198 5.07 -9.75 -4.96
N PRO A 199 5.67 -8.57 -5.25
CA PRO A 199 7.05 -8.49 -5.76
C PRO A 199 8.12 -8.75 -4.71
N TRP A 200 7.76 -8.77 -3.45
CA TRP A 200 8.64 -8.89 -2.29
C TRP A 200 9.17 -10.30 -2.07
N ARG A 201 10.37 -10.37 -1.51
CA ARG A 201 10.95 -11.51 -0.84
C ARG A 201 11.63 -11.01 0.43
N VAL A 202 11.60 -11.81 1.48
CA VAL A 202 12.26 -11.47 2.75
C VAL A 202 13.14 -12.63 3.18
N VAL A 203 14.39 -12.33 3.55
CA VAL A 203 15.30 -13.29 4.17
C VAL A 203 15.54 -12.84 5.60
N ILE A 204 15.31 -13.71 6.56
CA ILE A 204 15.58 -13.48 7.97
C ILE A 204 16.95 -14.04 8.29
N ALA A 205 17.90 -13.18 8.64
CA ALA A 205 19.26 -13.57 9.04
C ALA A 205 19.85 -12.48 9.97
N ASP A 206 20.72 -12.89 10.89
CA ASP A 206 21.50 -12.00 11.77
C ASP A 206 20.66 -10.92 12.46
N ASP A 207 19.54 -11.32 13.09
CA ASP A 207 18.57 -10.42 13.75
C ASP A 207 18.02 -9.31 12.84
N LYS A 208 17.92 -9.58 11.54
CA LYS A 208 17.41 -8.67 10.53
C LYS A 208 16.44 -9.36 9.57
N ALA A 209 15.48 -8.59 9.10
CA ALA A 209 14.65 -8.94 7.95
C ALA A 209 15.17 -8.17 6.73
N HIS A 210 15.79 -8.88 5.80
CA HIS A 210 16.35 -8.33 4.57
C HIS A 210 15.29 -8.36 3.47
N PHE A 211 14.89 -7.19 3.01
CA PHE A 211 13.85 -7.05 1.99
C PHE A 211 14.44 -6.99 0.59
N TYR A 212 13.85 -7.75 -0.32
CA TYR A 212 14.18 -7.79 -1.74
C TYR A 212 12.92 -7.62 -2.58
N TYR A 213 13.08 -7.15 -3.79
CA TYR A 213 11.98 -6.97 -4.72
C TYR A 213 12.33 -7.39 -6.14
N LYS A 214 11.32 -7.93 -6.84
CA LYS A 214 11.36 -8.11 -8.27
C LYS A 214 10.92 -6.78 -8.93
N PRO A 215 11.72 -6.17 -9.84
CA PRO A 215 11.37 -4.91 -10.47
C PRO A 215 10.03 -4.96 -11.21
N THR A 216 9.15 -4.02 -10.91
CA THR A 216 7.88 -3.73 -11.59
C THR A 216 7.65 -2.21 -11.63
N THR A 217 6.68 -1.74 -12.40
CA THR A 217 6.45 -0.29 -12.57
C THR A 217 6.15 0.45 -11.25
N TYR A 218 5.41 -0.18 -10.32
CA TYR A 218 4.97 0.45 -9.07
C TYR A 218 5.62 -0.17 -7.83
N VAL A 219 6.73 -0.87 -8.02
CA VAL A 219 7.34 -1.71 -6.97
C VAL A 219 7.69 -0.96 -5.70
N MET A 220 8.10 0.31 -5.78
CA MET A 220 8.44 1.06 -4.57
C MET A 220 7.21 1.35 -3.69
N PHE A 221 6.04 1.63 -4.28
CA PHE A 221 4.79 1.67 -3.52
C PHE A 221 4.48 0.32 -2.88
N ASP A 222 4.57 -0.77 -3.65
CA ASP A 222 4.31 -2.13 -3.16
C ASP A 222 5.26 -2.51 -2.01
N MET A 223 6.53 -2.10 -2.07
CA MET A 223 7.50 -2.34 -0.99
C MET A 223 7.22 -1.50 0.26
N GLY A 224 6.80 -0.24 0.11
CA GLY A 224 6.35 0.58 1.23
C GLY A 224 5.14 -0.03 1.95
N ILE A 225 4.17 -0.51 1.18
CA ILE A 225 3.01 -1.25 1.71
C ILE A 225 3.46 -2.51 2.48
N ALA A 226 4.36 -3.31 1.92
CA ALA A 226 4.88 -4.51 2.56
C ALA A 226 5.60 -4.21 3.88
N LEU A 227 6.44 -3.17 3.90
CA LEU A 227 7.13 -2.69 5.09
C LEU A 227 6.15 -2.22 6.17
N PHE A 228 5.09 -1.50 5.82
CA PHE A 228 4.05 -1.11 6.76
C PHE A 228 3.44 -2.33 7.44
N HIS A 229 3.00 -3.32 6.66
CA HIS A 229 2.42 -4.55 7.19
C HIS A 229 3.38 -5.28 8.15
N PHE A 230 4.65 -5.42 7.75
CA PHE A 230 5.67 -6.08 8.56
C PHE A 230 5.91 -5.33 9.86
N CYS A 231 6.30 -4.07 9.78
CA CYS A 231 6.73 -3.29 10.94
C CYS A 231 5.59 -3.07 11.95
N ARG A 232 4.35 -2.84 11.46
CA ARG A 232 3.19 -2.63 12.34
C ARG A 232 2.80 -3.89 13.09
N VAL A 233 2.85 -5.07 12.45
CA VAL A 233 2.53 -6.34 13.12
C VAL A 233 3.67 -6.79 14.04
N ALA A 234 4.92 -6.57 13.65
CA ALA A 234 6.10 -6.81 14.49
C ALA A 234 6.24 -5.78 15.64
N ARG A 235 5.42 -4.71 15.66
CA ARG A 235 5.51 -3.59 16.64
C ARG A 235 6.87 -2.89 16.62
N LEU A 236 7.48 -2.82 15.45
CA LEU A 236 8.77 -2.17 15.23
C LEU A 236 8.58 -0.77 14.67
N ARG A 237 9.50 0.14 15.00
CA ARG A 237 9.68 1.36 14.25
C ARG A 237 10.35 1.01 12.93
N CYS A 238 9.73 1.34 11.81
CA CYS A 238 10.27 1.04 10.50
C CYS A 238 11.48 1.92 10.21
N ARG A 239 12.66 1.29 10.15
CA ARG A 239 13.91 1.93 9.74
C ARG A 239 14.64 0.97 8.82
N LEU A 240 14.77 1.35 7.57
CA LEU A 240 15.62 0.63 6.62
C LEU A 240 17.07 1.04 6.83
N ILE A 241 17.94 0.04 6.93
CA ILE A 241 19.39 0.21 6.90
C ILE A 241 19.94 -0.50 5.67
N ASP A 242 21.01 0.04 5.11
CA ASP A 242 21.83 -0.67 4.14
C ASP A 242 22.76 -1.62 4.89
N ASP A 243 22.64 -2.92 4.59
CA ASP A 243 23.47 -3.95 5.21
C ASP A 243 24.37 -4.59 4.12
N PRO A 244 25.68 -4.30 4.13
CA PRO A 244 26.58 -4.86 3.11
C PRO A 244 26.74 -6.39 3.20
N LEU A 245 26.35 -6.99 4.33
CA LEU A 245 26.41 -8.43 4.56
C LEU A 245 25.09 -9.16 4.29
N HIS A 246 24.10 -8.46 3.71
CA HIS A 246 22.81 -9.07 3.38
C HIS A 246 22.97 -10.34 2.51
N PRO A 247 22.15 -11.40 2.72
CA PRO A 247 22.17 -12.60 1.90
C PRO A 247 22.01 -12.31 0.41
N GLN A 248 22.79 -13.00 -0.43
CA GLN A 248 22.75 -12.76 -1.88
C GLN A 248 21.45 -13.31 -2.48
N ALA A 249 20.81 -12.50 -3.30
CA ALA A 249 19.58 -12.86 -4.01
C ALA A 249 19.89 -13.18 -5.48
N PRO A 250 19.22 -14.18 -6.09
CA PRO A 250 19.37 -14.44 -7.51
C PRO A 250 18.69 -13.35 -8.35
N ALA A 251 19.19 -13.14 -9.57
CA ALA A 251 18.49 -12.30 -10.54
C ALA A 251 17.05 -12.81 -10.78
N PRO A 252 16.06 -11.96 -10.98
CA PRO A 252 16.12 -10.50 -11.13
C PRO A 252 15.88 -9.70 -9.84
N TYR A 253 15.95 -10.33 -8.66
CA TYR A 253 15.68 -9.65 -7.39
C TYR A 253 16.77 -8.65 -7.04
N LYS A 254 16.33 -7.51 -6.46
CA LYS A 254 17.18 -6.44 -5.98
C LYS A 254 16.98 -6.26 -4.48
N TYR A 255 18.05 -6.02 -3.76
CA TYR A 255 18.02 -5.65 -2.36
C TYR A 255 17.42 -4.25 -2.18
N LEU A 256 16.55 -4.09 -1.17
CA LEU A 256 15.93 -2.82 -0.81
C LEU A 256 16.58 -2.23 0.44
N GLY A 257 16.84 -3.06 1.44
CA GLY A 257 17.31 -2.69 2.76
C GLY A 257 16.88 -3.71 3.80
N SER A 258 17.36 -3.53 5.03
CA SER A 258 17.07 -4.41 6.16
C SER A 258 16.37 -3.68 7.29
N VAL A 259 15.52 -4.39 8.00
CA VAL A 259 14.88 -3.97 9.25
C VAL A 259 15.44 -4.82 10.38
N VAL A 260 15.95 -4.17 11.44
CA VAL A 260 16.43 -4.88 12.64
C VAL A 260 15.24 -5.44 13.42
N VAL A 261 15.31 -6.73 13.78
CA VAL A 261 14.24 -7.50 14.43
C VAL A 261 14.74 -8.10 15.74
N ASN A 262 15.06 -7.25 16.71
CA ASN A 262 15.45 -7.70 18.05
C ASN A 262 14.20 -8.16 18.81
N PHE A 263 14.18 -9.41 19.22
CA PHE A 263 13.14 -10.00 20.09
C PHE A 263 13.71 -10.39 21.45
#